data_da22c8a96e92780b0a9ae6d6072a6720
#
_entry.id   da22c8a96e92780b0a9ae6d6072a6720
#
_cell.length_a   1.000
_cell.length_b   1.000
_cell.length_c   1.000
_cell.angle_alpha   90.00
_cell.angle_beta   90.00
_cell.angle_gamma   90.00
#
_symmetry.space_group_name_H-M   'P 1'
#
loop_
_entity.id
_entity.type
_entity.pdbx_description
1 polymer ?
#
loop_
_entity_poly.entity_id
_entity_poly.type
_entity_poly.pdbx_seq_one_letter_code
_entity_poly.pdbx_strand_id
1 'polypeptide(L)'
;MTLRRRERSTTTRPWLTREDVAFAAELPFLWLFALAVPERHWPSVCRRLESAKAGLGLFEPAPVARIAERAIGSSQPGFDARAFALDSAAGRSEHHLQILRAISPGGWNAGIELVGREHVDAALAAGHGAVLWVAHFCFNALATKKAMAAAGYRVSH
;
A
#
# COMPACT_ATOMS: atom_id res chain seq x y z
N MET A 1 24.30 -27.43 -24.15
CA MET A 1 23.28 -26.77 -23.35
C MET A 1 23.23 -25.30 -23.82
N THR A 2 22.33 -24.99 -24.77
CA THR A 2 22.30 -23.71 -25.50
C THR A 2 21.37 -22.75 -24.77
N LEU A 3 21.93 -21.75 -24.09
CA LEU A 3 21.17 -20.70 -23.45
C LEU A 3 20.47 -19.85 -24.53
N ARG A 4 19.15 -20.02 -24.68
CA ARG A 4 18.33 -19.14 -25.51
C ARG A 4 18.37 -17.73 -24.87
N ARG A 5 19.07 -16.83 -25.54
CA ARG A 5 19.07 -15.39 -25.28
C ARG A 5 17.61 -14.89 -25.45
N ARG A 6 16.95 -14.62 -24.34
CA ARG A 6 15.61 -13.99 -24.33
C ARG A 6 15.77 -12.59 -24.89
N GLU A 7 15.39 -12.37 -26.14
CA GLU A 7 15.27 -11.03 -26.71
C GLU A 7 14.31 -10.23 -25.82
N ARG A 8 14.86 -9.24 -25.13
CA ARG A 8 14.05 -8.24 -24.44
C ARG A 8 13.36 -7.42 -25.52
N SER A 9 12.07 -7.67 -25.76
CA SER A 9 11.22 -6.77 -26.50
C SER A 9 11.28 -5.39 -25.82
N THR A 10 11.98 -4.45 -26.43
CA THR A 10 11.99 -3.05 -26.05
C THR A 10 10.71 -2.39 -26.57
N THR A 11 9.56 -2.84 -26.10
CA THR A 11 8.36 -2.04 -26.20
C THR A 11 8.59 -0.80 -25.34
N THR A 12 8.89 0.32 -25.99
CA THR A 12 8.96 1.64 -25.34
C THR A 12 7.58 1.92 -24.71
N ARG A 13 7.47 1.61 -23.42
CA ARG A 13 6.27 1.96 -22.65
C ARG A 13 6.15 3.48 -22.72
N PRO A 14 5.02 4.05 -23.13
CA PRO A 14 4.85 5.50 -23.10
C PRO A 14 5.15 5.99 -21.68
N TRP A 15 5.93 7.06 -21.57
CA TRP A 15 6.36 7.63 -20.29
C TRP A 15 5.15 8.16 -19.47
N LEU A 16 4.00 8.36 -20.12
CA LEU A 16 2.74 8.74 -19.49
C LEU A 16 1.63 7.82 -20.01
N THR A 17 0.95 7.13 -19.11
CA THR A 17 -0.21 6.29 -19.42
C THR A 17 -1.52 7.03 -19.11
N ARG A 18 -2.66 6.51 -19.61
CA ARG A 18 -3.99 7.03 -19.25
C ARG A 18 -4.23 6.92 -17.73
N GLU A 19 -3.70 5.88 -17.11
CA GLU A 19 -3.79 5.65 -15.67
C GLU A 19 -3.02 6.73 -14.89
N ASP A 20 -1.83 7.13 -15.39
CA ASP A 20 -1.04 8.19 -14.77
C ASP A 20 -1.77 9.54 -14.84
N VAL A 21 -2.43 9.84 -15.97
CA VAL A 21 -3.24 11.06 -16.12
C VAL A 21 -4.46 11.05 -15.21
N ALA A 22 -5.17 9.92 -15.14
CA ALA A 22 -6.34 9.77 -14.27
C ALA A 22 -5.93 9.93 -12.80
N PHE A 23 -4.84 9.29 -12.39
CA PHE A 23 -4.30 9.44 -11.04
C PHE A 23 -3.88 10.87 -10.73
N ALA A 24 -3.19 11.55 -11.66
CA ALA A 24 -2.81 12.94 -11.49
C ALA A 24 -4.02 13.87 -11.33
N ALA A 25 -5.11 13.60 -12.04
CA ALA A 25 -6.37 14.34 -11.90
C ALA A 25 -7.08 14.08 -10.56
N GLU A 26 -6.91 12.90 -9.97
CA GLU A 26 -7.47 12.56 -8.66
C GLU A 26 -6.67 13.20 -7.50
N LEU A 27 -5.38 13.47 -7.66
CA LEU A 27 -4.49 13.94 -6.59
C LEU A 27 -5.00 15.18 -5.83
N PRO A 28 -5.51 16.26 -6.47
CA PRO A 28 -6.00 17.42 -5.73
C PRO A 28 -7.18 17.09 -4.82
N PHE A 29 -8.08 16.20 -5.27
CA PHE A 29 -9.24 15.75 -4.49
C PHE A 29 -8.80 14.88 -3.32
N LEU A 30 -7.89 13.93 -3.55
CA LEU A 30 -7.32 13.09 -2.50
C LEU A 30 -6.56 13.93 -1.47
N TRP A 31 -5.85 14.98 -1.91
CA TRP A 31 -5.13 15.87 -1.01
C TRP A 31 -6.08 16.67 -0.11
N LEU A 32 -7.10 17.30 -0.70
CA LEU A 32 -8.16 17.99 0.06
C LEU A 32 -8.85 17.03 1.02
N PHE A 33 -9.14 15.83 0.56
CA PHE A 33 -9.75 14.80 1.38
C PHE A 33 -8.85 14.39 2.55
N ALA A 34 -7.55 14.17 2.32
CA ALA A 34 -6.58 13.85 3.35
C ALA A 34 -6.47 14.96 4.41
N LEU A 35 -6.70 16.23 4.04
CA LEU A 35 -6.69 17.36 4.97
C LEU A 35 -7.99 17.50 5.76
N ALA A 36 -9.14 17.32 5.10
CA ALA A 36 -10.44 17.63 5.66
C ALA A 36 -11.07 16.49 6.47
N VAL A 37 -10.77 15.22 6.09
CA VAL A 37 -11.41 14.06 6.70
C VAL A 37 -10.53 13.45 7.78
N PRO A 38 -11.04 13.26 9.01
CA PRO A 38 -10.32 12.57 10.07
C PRO A 38 -9.91 11.14 9.65
N GLU A 39 -8.69 10.73 9.99
CA GLU A 39 -8.09 9.44 9.61
C GLU A 39 -8.95 8.22 9.94
N ARG A 40 -9.65 8.26 11.09
CA ARG A 40 -10.56 7.19 11.52
C ARG A 40 -11.65 6.84 10.51
N HIS A 41 -11.95 7.74 9.57
CA HIS A 41 -12.97 7.54 8.54
C HIS A 41 -12.38 7.07 7.20
N TRP A 42 -11.06 7.14 7.02
CA TRP A 42 -10.41 6.78 5.75
C TRP A 42 -10.72 5.35 5.29
N PRO A 43 -10.61 4.31 6.13
CA PRO A 43 -10.88 2.94 5.68
C PRO A 43 -12.29 2.79 5.09
N SER A 44 -13.29 3.33 5.80
CA SER A 44 -14.69 3.21 5.36
C SER A 44 -14.99 4.02 4.09
N VAL A 45 -14.41 5.20 3.96
CA VAL A 45 -14.61 6.05 2.78
C VAL A 45 -13.86 5.51 1.58
N CYS A 46 -12.60 5.09 1.74
CA CYS A 46 -11.84 4.46 0.67
C CYS A 46 -12.55 3.20 0.14
N ARG A 47 -13.07 2.36 1.03
CA ARG A 47 -13.84 1.17 0.64
C ARG A 47 -15.09 1.53 -0.16
N ARG A 48 -15.85 2.54 0.26
CA ARG A 48 -17.04 3.03 -0.48
C ARG A 48 -16.66 3.61 -1.83
N LEU A 49 -15.59 4.37 -1.90
CA LEU A 49 -15.07 4.95 -3.13
C LEU A 49 -14.67 3.86 -4.14
N GLU A 50 -13.89 2.86 -3.71
CA GLU A 50 -13.47 1.77 -4.60
C GLU A 50 -14.66 0.89 -5.01
N SER A 51 -15.65 0.69 -4.14
CA SER A 51 -16.89 0.01 -4.49
C SER A 51 -17.70 0.79 -5.54
N ALA A 52 -17.77 2.11 -5.40
CA ALA A 52 -18.44 2.97 -6.38
C ALA A 52 -17.69 2.98 -7.72
N LYS A 53 -16.35 3.08 -7.71
CA LYS A 53 -15.53 2.98 -8.93
C LYS A 53 -15.75 1.64 -9.64
N ALA A 54 -15.83 0.54 -8.89
CA ALA A 54 -16.11 -0.78 -9.45
C ALA A 54 -17.53 -0.85 -10.06
N GLY A 55 -18.53 -0.25 -9.39
CA GLY A 55 -19.89 -0.17 -9.89
C GLY A 55 -20.03 0.67 -11.18
N LEU A 56 -19.20 1.69 -11.34
CA LEU A 56 -19.14 2.55 -12.52
C LEU A 56 -18.22 2.02 -13.64
N GLY A 57 -17.59 0.86 -13.45
CA GLY A 57 -16.64 0.29 -14.41
C GLY A 57 -15.31 1.03 -14.50
N LEU A 58 -15.00 1.91 -13.55
CA LEU A 58 -13.73 2.67 -13.50
C LEU A 58 -12.60 1.85 -12.86
N PHE A 59 -12.93 0.77 -12.17
CA PHE A 59 -12.01 -0.18 -11.55
C PHE A 59 -12.57 -1.59 -11.73
N GLU A 60 -11.70 -2.50 -12.19
CA GLU A 60 -12.06 -3.91 -12.35
C GLU A 60 -11.41 -4.76 -11.25
N PRO A 61 -12.16 -5.27 -10.26
CA PRO A 61 -11.62 -6.10 -9.20
C PRO A 61 -11.30 -7.53 -9.64
N ALA A 62 -11.86 -8.01 -10.76
CA ALA A 62 -11.78 -9.41 -11.19
C ALA A 62 -10.35 -9.96 -11.36
N PRO A 63 -9.35 -9.22 -11.90
CA PRO A 63 -7.98 -9.73 -12.00
C PRO A 63 -7.37 -10.07 -10.63
N VAL A 64 -7.53 -9.17 -9.65
CA VAL A 64 -7.02 -9.36 -8.28
C VAL A 64 -7.80 -10.47 -7.57
N ALA A 65 -9.12 -10.47 -7.71
CA ALA A 65 -9.99 -11.51 -7.14
C ALA A 65 -9.60 -12.92 -7.64
N ARG A 66 -9.34 -13.08 -8.94
CA ARG A 66 -8.89 -14.38 -9.50
C ARG A 66 -7.56 -14.85 -8.94
N ILE A 67 -6.61 -13.94 -8.71
CA ILE A 67 -5.32 -14.28 -8.10
C ILE A 67 -5.53 -14.69 -6.65
N ALA A 68 -6.30 -13.93 -5.90
CA ALA A 68 -6.60 -14.19 -4.49
C ALA A 68 -7.35 -15.52 -4.32
N GLU A 69 -8.33 -15.80 -5.18
CA GLU A 69 -9.06 -17.08 -5.18
C GLU A 69 -8.14 -18.27 -5.37
N ARG A 70 -7.20 -18.19 -6.32
CA ARG A 70 -6.21 -19.26 -6.55
C ARG A 70 -5.25 -19.44 -5.39
N ALA A 71 -4.87 -18.36 -4.72
CA ALA A 71 -3.86 -18.39 -3.66
C ALA A 71 -4.44 -18.80 -2.30
N ILE A 72 -5.68 -18.40 -2.01
CA ILE A 72 -6.28 -18.48 -0.66
C ILE A 72 -7.55 -19.31 -0.67
N GLY A 73 -8.36 -19.29 -1.74
CA GLY A 73 -9.70 -19.87 -1.78
C GLY A 73 -9.75 -21.35 -1.41
N SER A 74 -8.71 -22.12 -1.80
CA SER A 74 -8.64 -23.56 -1.44
C SER A 74 -8.31 -23.81 0.03
N SER A 75 -7.66 -22.86 0.71
CA SER A 75 -7.22 -22.99 2.10
C SER A 75 -8.17 -22.36 3.11
N GLN A 76 -9.08 -21.49 2.65
CA GLN A 76 -10.00 -20.75 3.51
C GLN A 76 -11.46 -20.87 2.99
N PRO A 77 -12.25 -21.79 3.53
CA PRO A 77 -13.66 -21.91 3.18
C PRO A 77 -14.41 -20.59 3.44
N GLY A 78 -15.22 -20.16 2.46
CA GLY A 78 -15.98 -18.91 2.56
C GLY A 78 -15.17 -17.63 2.24
N PHE A 79 -13.96 -17.76 1.71
CA PHE A 79 -13.17 -16.62 1.27
C PHE A 79 -13.88 -15.86 0.13
N ASP A 80 -14.14 -14.57 0.35
CA ASP A 80 -14.72 -13.69 -0.65
C ASP A 80 -13.59 -12.94 -1.40
N ALA A 81 -13.18 -13.49 -2.54
CA ALA A 81 -12.13 -12.93 -3.37
C ALA A 81 -12.45 -11.54 -3.92
N ARG A 82 -13.75 -11.24 -4.15
CA ARG A 82 -14.17 -9.91 -4.63
C ARG A 82 -14.08 -8.88 -3.51
N ALA A 83 -14.55 -9.20 -2.32
CA ALA A 83 -14.40 -8.34 -1.15
C ALA A 83 -12.91 -8.08 -0.87
N PHE A 84 -12.07 -9.10 -0.91
CA PHE A 84 -10.62 -8.97 -0.76
C PHE A 84 -10.01 -8.02 -1.80
N ALA A 85 -10.41 -8.11 -3.07
CA ALA A 85 -9.91 -7.24 -4.12
C ALA A 85 -10.32 -5.77 -3.88
N LEU A 86 -11.55 -5.52 -3.42
CA LEU A 86 -12.03 -4.19 -3.06
C LEU A 86 -11.30 -3.64 -1.83
N ASP A 87 -11.08 -4.46 -0.81
CA ASP A 87 -10.34 -4.06 0.40
C ASP A 87 -8.87 -3.77 0.09
N SER A 88 -8.26 -4.54 -0.80
CA SER A 88 -6.91 -4.29 -1.30
C SER A 88 -6.80 -2.96 -2.06
N ALA A 89 -7.79 -2.62 -2.89
CA ALA A 89 -7.85 -1.34 -3.57
C ALA A 89 -8.06 -0.19 -2.58
N ALA A 90 -8.97 -0.36 -1.61
CA ALA A 90 -9.20 0.62 -0.55
C ALA A 90 -7.94 0.89 0.29
N GLY A 91 -7.19 -0.15 0.66
CA GLY A 91 -5.91 -0.01 1.35
C GLY A 91 -4.86 0.77 0.55
N ARG A 92 -4.85 0.62 -0.78
CA ARG A 92 -4.00 1.43 -1.67
C ARG A 92 -4.40 2.91 -1.65
N SER A 93 -5.69 3.19 -1.74
CA SER A 93 -6.20 4.55 -1.69
C SER A 93 -5.92 5.20 -0.34
N GLU A 94 -6.08 4.46 0.76
CA GLU A 94 -5.71 4.92 2.10
C GLU A 94 -4.22 5.24 2.20
N HIS A 95 -3.36 4.41 1.63
CA HIS A 95 -1.91 4.68 1.59
C HIS A 95 -1.59 5.99 0.85
N HIS A 96 -2.28 6.30 -0.24
CA HIS A 96 -2.13 7.59 -0.92
C HIS A 96 -2.54 8.75 0.00
N LEU A 97 -3.62 8.62 0.76
CA LEU A 97 -4.02 9.63 1.74
C LEU A 97 -2.95 9.81 2.84
N GLN A 98 -2.36 8.73 3.32
CA GLN A 98 -1.27 8.76 4.30
C GLN A 98 -0.06 9.52 3.76
N ILE A 99 0.35 9.24 2.51
CA ILE A 99 1.46 9.96 1.84
C ILE A 99 1.13 11.44 1.73
N LEU A 100 -0.04 11.78 1.18
CA LEU A 100 -0.46 13.16 0.99
C LEU A 100 -0.55 13.92 2.32
N ARG A 101 -1.05 13.28 3.36
CA ARG A 101 -1.07 13.86 4.70
C ARG A 101 0.33 14.04 5.27
N ALA A 102 1.23 13.07 5.02
CA ALA A 102 2.61 13.13 5.52
C ALA A 102 3.43 14.29 4.95
N ILE A 103 3.16 14.67 3.68
CA ILE A 103 3.83 15.81 3.01
C ILE A 103 3.10 17.14 3.20
N SER A 104 1.92 17.13 3.82
CA SER A 104 1.12 18.33 4.10
C SER A 104 1.58 19.04 5.37
N PRO A 105 1.26 20.34 5.54
CA PRO A 105 1.46 21.05 6.80
C PRO A 105 0.82 20.31 7.99
N GLY A 106 1.56 20.15 9.08
CA GLY A 106 1.17 19.35 10.25
C GLY A 106 1.52 17.87 10.17
N GLY A 107 1.89 17.38 8.99
CA GLY A 107 2.34 16.01 8.80
C GLY A 107 1.27 14.95 9.08
N TRP A 108 1.65 13.68 8.92
CA TRP A 108 0.84 12.53 9.34
C TRP A 108 1.46 11.95 10.62
N ASN A 109 0.71 12.02 11.71
CA ASN A 109 1.10 11.47 13.00
C ASN A 109 0.13 10.34 13.38
N ALA A 110 0.29 9.20 12.72
CA ALA A 110 -0.44 8.00 13.10
C ALA A 110 0.11 7.49 14.44
N GLY A 111 -0.78 7.21 15.38
CA GLY A 111 -0.43 6.50 16.62
C GLY A 111 -0.12 5.04 16.31
N ILE A 112 1.10 4.77 15.81
CA ILE A 112 1.54 3.44 15.43
C ILE A 112 2.30 2.84 16.61
N GLU A 113 1.80 1.74 17.13
CA GLU A 113 2.50 0.96 18.15
C GLU A 113 3.46 -0.02 17.45
N LEU A 114 4.70 -0.06 17.95
CA LEU A 114 5.72 -0.99 17.49
C LEU A 114 5.78 -2.18 18.46
N VAL A 115 5.12 -3.27 18.11
CA VAL A 115 5.15 -4.53 18.88
C VAL A 115 6.41 -5.32 18.53
N GLY A 116 7.09 -5.88 19.52
CA GLY A 116 8.34 -6.64 19.31
C GLY A 116 9.59 -5.76 19.22
N ARG A 117 9.51 -4.51 19.66
CA ARG A 117 10.64 -3.57 19.70
C ARG A 117 11.86 -4.14 20.41
N GLU A 118 11.66 -4.92 21.46
CA GLU A 118 12.70 -5.56 22.26
C GLU A 118 13.64 -6.45 21.45
N HIS A 119 13.15 -7.06 20.35
CA HIS A 119 13.99 -7.86 19.46
C HIS A 119 14.97 -7.00 18.65
N VAL A 120 14.51 -5.82 18.22
CA VAL A 120 15.36 -4.85 17.49
C VAL A 120 16.39 -4.26 18.45
N ASP A 121 15.96 -3.85 19.64
CA ASP A 121 16.85 -3.29 20.67
C ASP A 121 17.94 -4.29 21.07
N ALA A 122 17.60 -5.56 21.27
CA ALA A 122 18.56 -6.62 21.59
C ALA A 122 19.58 -6.84 20.45
N ALA A 123 19.13 -6.85 19.19
CA ALA A 123 20.00 -7.00 18.04
C ALA A 123 20.97 -5.82 17.88
N LEU A 124 20.50 -4.59 18.12
CA LEU A 124 21.34 -3.39 18.08
C LEU A 124 22.33 -3.36 19.25
N ALA A 125 21.93 -3.77 20.45
CA ALA A 125 22.80 -3.86 21.62
C ALA A 125 23.94 -4.88 21.43
N ALA A 126 23.69 -5.93 20.64
CA ALA A 126 24.72 -6.91 20.26
C ALA A 126 25.79 -6.37 19.28
N GLY A 127 25.61 -5.14 18.77
CA GLY A 127 26.58 -4.46 17.89
C GLY A 127 26.59 -4.94 16.43
N HIS A 128 25.68 -5.82 16.03
CA HIS A 128 25.63 -6.40 14.67
C HIS A 128 24.64 -5.69 13.76
N GLY A 129 23.90 -4.70 14.26
CA GLY A 129 22.79 -4.10 13.54
C GLY A 129 21.61 -5.05 13.41
N ALA A 130 20.56 -4.63 12.68
CA ALA A 130 19.41 -5.45 12.40
C ALA A 130 18.97 -5.26 10.94
N VAL A 131 18.61 -6.35 10.27
CA VAL A 131 17.98 -6.33 8.96
C VAL A 131 16.51 -6.65 9.15
N LEU A 132 15.64 -5.69 8.82
CA LEU A 132 14.20 -5.88 8.86
C LEU A 132 13.73 -6.29 7.46
N TRP A 133 13.23 -7.52 7.36
CA TRP A 133 12.54 -7.94 6.17
C TRP A 133 11.06 -7.57 6.29
N VAL A 134 10.65 -6.55 5.53
CA VAL A 134 9.27 -6.10 5.50
C VAL A 134 8.62 -6.64 4.23
N ALA A 135 7.59 -7.46 4.39
CA ALA A 135 6.72 -7.80 3.29
C ALA A 135 5.79 -6.61 2.99
N HIS A 136 5.66 -6.25 1.72
CA HIS A 136 4.78 -5.14 1.29
C HIS A 136 3.31 -5.56 1.33
N PHE A 137 2.83 -6.03 2.47
CA PHE A 137 1.42 -6.26 2.67
C PHE A 137 0.71 -4.92 2.94
N CYS A 138 -0.36 -4.67 2.21
CA CYS A 138 -1.27 -3.56 2.45
C CYS A 138 -0.62 -2.15 2.48
N PHE A 139 0.41 -1.92 1.67
CA PHE A 139 1.03 -0.59 1.48
C PHE A 139 1.56 0.08 2.76
N ASN A 140 1.92 -0.68 3.79
CA ASN A 140 2.33 -0.17 5.11
C ASN A 140 3.78 0.35 5.20
N ALA A 141 4.50 0.47 4.08
CA ALA A 141 5.91 0.88 4.10
C ALA A 141 6.12 2.25 4.77
N LEU A 142 5.24 3.22 4.54
CA LEU A 142 5.32 4.54 5.17
C LEU A 142 5.03 4.46 6.68
N ALA A 143 4.03 3.69 7.07
CA ALA A 143 3.66 3.48 8.47
C ALA A 143 4.84 2.86 9.25
N THR A 144 5.43 1.80 8.70
CA THR A 144 6.59 1.13 9.30
C THR A 144 7.77 2.09 9.46
N LYS A 145 8.11 2.86 8.41
CA LYS A 145 9.21 3.84 8.47
C LYS A 145 8.97 4.91 9.53
N LYS A 146 7.74 5.43 9.62
CA LYS A 146 7.39 6.42 10.63
C LYS A 146 7.42 5.85 12.04
N ALA A 147 6.92 4.64 12.25
CA ALA A 147 6.99 3.96 13.54
C ALA A 147 8.44 3.76 13.99
N MET A 148 9.30 3.28 13.11
CA MET A 148 10.73 3.10 13.40
C MET A 148 11.42 4.42 13.70
N ALA A 149 11.17 5.47 12.91
CA ALA A 149 11.73 6.81 13.14
C ALA A 149 11.24 7.41 14.46
N ALA A 150 9.94 7.28 14.79
CA ALA A 150 9.37 7.74 16.05
C ALA A 150 9.94 6.98 17.27
N ALA A 151 10.31 5.71 17.10
CA ALA A 151 11.01 4.91 18.10
C ALA A 151 12.52 5.24 18.22
N GLY A 152 13.03 6.16 17.40
CA GLY A 152 14.43 6.61 17.45
C GLY A 152 15.40 5.78 16.61
N TYR A 153 14.92 4.83 15.81
CA TYR A 153 15.77 4.02 14.95
C TYR A 153 16.19 4.77 13.67
N ARG A 154 17.45 4.63 13.30
CA ARG A 154 17.97 5.10 11.99
C ARG A 154 17.78 3.99 10.97
N VAL A 155 16.88 4.20 10.01
CA VAL A 155 16.58 3.23 8.97
C VAL A 155 17.22 3.69 7.66
N SER A 156 18.01 2.83 7.02
CA SER A 156 18.51 3.00 5.66
C SER A 156 17.93 1.91 4.74
N HIS A 157 17.79 2.18 3.44
CA HIS A 157 17.32 1.25 2.40
C HIS A 157 18.11 1.46 1.11
#